data_f27735d923eacb75355bfd2e68fda96f
#
_entry.id   f27735d923eacb75355bfd2e68fda96f
#
_cell.length_a   1.000
_cell.length_b   1.000
_cell.length_c   1.000
_cell.angle_alpha   90.00
_cell.angle_beta   90.00
_cell.angle_gamma   90.00
#
_symmetry.space_group_name_H-M   'P 1'
#
loop_
_entity.id
_entity.type
_entity.pdbx_description
1 polymer ?
#
loop_
_entity_poly.entity_id
_entity_poly.type
_entity_poly.pdbx_seq_one_letter_code
_entity_poly.pdbx_strand_id
1 'polypeptide(L)'
;AEHPEAVTYDGGLPRELVRYEQPVGNHNGGHLAFNPLASPGDAEFGLLYMGAADGGDGGDPLNLAQNPGSAFGKILRLDPLGSNSTNGEYGIPADNPFANDRNPDTLGEIYALGLRNPQRFNWDSATGNMFVADIGQESVEEVSLVTAGANLGWNNWEGSFGFFGTQGVVSLANPRGDAQMT
;
A
#
# COMPACT_ATOMS: atom_id res chain seq x y z
N ALA A 1 -3.93 -16.04 -14.50
CA ALA A 1 -3.64 -17.21 -15.35
C ALA A 1 -4.52 -18.36 -14.88
N GLU A 2 -5.19 -19.05 -15.81
CA GLU A 2 -6.07 -20.19 -15.48
C GLU A 2 -5.26 -21.42 -15.01
N HIS A 3 -3.97 -21.44 -15.32
CA HIS A 3 -3.05 -22.54 -15.00
C HIS A 3 -1.78 -22.00 -14.34
N PRO A 4 -1.75 -21.86 -13.01
CA PRO A 4 -0.61 -21.28 -12.30
C PRO A 4 0.67 -22.12 -12.42
N GLU A 5 0.56 -23.42 -12.75
CA GLU A 5 1.67 -24.33 -13.02
C GLU A 5 2.18 -24.27 -14.48
N ALA A 6 1.52 -23.54 -15.36
CA ALA A 6 1.94 -23.42 -16.75
C ALA A 6 3.29 -22.67 -16.86
N VAL A 7 4.19 -23.21 -17.67
CA VAL A 7 5.50 -22.60 -17.92
C VAL A 7 5.40 -21.37 -18.81
N THR A 8 4.33 -21.27 -19.60
CA THR A 8 4.07 -20.17 -20.53
C THR A 8 2.70 -19.60 -20.28
N TYR A 9 2.57 -18.28 -20.52
CA TYR A 9 1.27 -17.60 -20.48
C TYR A 9 0.39 -18.12 -21.63
N ASP A 10 -0.77 -18.65 -21.28
CA ASP A 10 -1.77 -19.22 -22.20
C ASP A 10 -3.05 -18.38 -22.31
N GLY A 11 -3.11 -17.25 -21.60
CA GLY A 11 -4.23 -16.32 -21.62
C GLY A 11 -4.26 -15.40 -22.83
N GLY A 12 -5.28 -14.56 -22.89
CA GLY A 12 -5.46 -13.58 -23.96
C GLY A 12 -4.42 -12.44 -23.96
N LEU A 13 -4.74 -11.34 -24.59
CA LEU A 13 -3.88 -10.15 -24.57
C LEU A 13 -3.75 -9.61 -23.12
N PRO A 14 -2.57 -9.10 -22.75
CA PRO A 14 -2.39 -8.43 -21.46
C PRO A 14 -3.42 -7.31 -21.28
N ARG A 15 -4.06 -7.25 -20.11
CA ARG A 15 -4.96 -6.19 -19.72
C ARG A 15 -4.29 -5.30 -18.71
N GLU A 16 -4.26 -4.01 -18.98
CA GLU A 16 -3.79 -3.01 -18.03
C GLU A 16 -4.91 -2.67 -17.05
N LEU A 17 -4.68 -2.92 -15.76
CA LEU A 17 -5.65 -2.60 -14.70
C LEU A 17 -5.46 -1.15 -14.23
N VAL A 18 -4.25 -0.79 -13.86
CA VAL A 18 -3.91 0.51 -13.26
C VAL A 18 -2.69 1.08 -13.96
N ARG A 19 -2.76 2.37 -14.25
CA ARG A 19 -1.61 3.18 -14.67
C ARG A 19 -1.62 4.50 -13.93
N TYR A 20 -0.49 4.90 -13.39
CA TYR A 20 -0.25 6.25 -12.86
C TYR A 20 1.14 6.73 -13.27
N GLU A 21 1.28 8.04 -13.40
CA GLU A 21 2.55 8.65 -13.73
C GLU A 21 3.39 8.80 -12.46
N GLN A 22 4.61 8.25 -12.50
CA GLN A 22 5.55 8.34 -11.40
C GLN A 22 6.17 9.75 -11.37
N PRO A 23 6.03 10.54 -10.28
CA PRO A 23 6.47 11.93 -10.26
C PRO A 23 8.00 12.07 -10.26
N VAL A 24 8.71 11.14 -9.61
CA VAL A 24 10.19 11.14 -9.51
C VAL A 24 10.72 9.75 -9.83
N GLY A 25 12.00 9.64 -10.19
CA GLY A 25 12.58 8.39 -10.69
C GLY A 25 12.89 7.33 -9.64
N ASN A 26 12.61 7.57 -8.36
CA ASN A 26 12.83 6.64 -7.24
C ASN A 26 11.52 6.36 -6.47
N HIS A 27 11.57 5.49 -5.45
CA HIS A 27 10.43 5.04 -4.69
C HIS A 27 9.28 4.52 -5.56
N ASN A 28 9.58 3.49 -6.34
CA ASN A 28 8.62 2.96 -7.30
C ASN A 28 7.69 1.89 -6.70
N GLY A 29 7.95 1.41 -5.48
CA GLY A 29 7.17 0.35 -4.85
C GLY A 29 7.15 -0.94 -5.69
N GLY A 30 5.95 -1.44 -5.99
CA GLY A 30 5.76 -2.46 -7.02
C GLY A 30 5.61 -3.90 -6.51
N HIS A 31 5.48 -4.13 -5.19
CA HIS A 31 5.11 -5.45 -4.71
C HIS A 31 3.64 -5.72 -5.00
N LEU A 32 3.38 -6.86 -5.64
CA LEU A 32 2.03 -7.35 -5.95
C LEU A 32 1.85 -8.71 -5.29
N ALA A 33 0.73 -8.91 -4.60
CA ALA A 33 0.39 -10.20 -4.02
C ALA A 33 -1.11 -10.40 -3.89
N PHE A 34 -1.54 -11.65 -3.98
CA PHE A 34 -2.83 -12.11 -3.48
C PHE A 34 -2.61 -12.65 -2.07
N ASN A 35 -3.62 -12.54 -1.19
CA ASN A 35 -3.52 -13.15 0.13
C ASN A 35 -3.44 -14.68 -0.02
N PRO A 36 -2.28 -15.31 0.32
CA PRO A 36 -2.11 -16.76 0.11
C PRO A 36 -2.90 -17.60 1.10
N LEU A 37 -3.50 -17.00 2.11
CA LEU A 37 -4.31 -17.67 3.13
C LEU A 37 -5.79 -17.67 2.77
N ALA A 38 -6.22 -16.82 1.84
CA ALA A 38 -7.60 -16.76 1.40
C ALA A 38 -7.97 -17.95 0.53
N SER A 39 -9.12 -18.52 0.79
CA SER A 39 -9.69 -19.66 0.07
C SER A 39 -10.92 -19.26 -0.73
N PRO A 40 -11.33 -20.04 -1.75
CA PRO A 40 -12.56 -19.77 -2.47
C PRO A 40 -13.77 -19.64 -1.52
N GLY A 41 -14.44 -18.50 -1.57
CA GLY A 41 -15.56 -18.14 -0.69
C GLY A 41 -15.21 -17.12 0.38
N ASP A 42 -13.93 -16.88 0.66
CA ASP A 42 -13.50 -15.78 1.52
C ASP A 42 -13.59 -14.44 0.77
N ALA A 43 -13.92 -13.37 1.49
CA ALA A 43 -14.08 -12.04 0.90
C ALA A 43 -12.78 -11.50 0.25
N GLU A 44 -11.63 -11.96 0.72
CA GLU A 44 -10.32 -11.57 0.21
C GLU A 44 -9.80 -12.45 -0.94
N PHE A 45 -10.51 -13.54 -1.26
CA PHE A 45 -10.05 -14.46 -2.28
C PHE A 45 -10.02 -13.81 -3.66
N GLY A 46 -8.85 -13.84 -4.31
CA GLY A 46 -8.67 -13.26 -5.64
C GLY A 46 -8.49 -11.74 -5.66
N LEU A 47 -8.46 -11.06 -4.50
CA LEU A 47 -8.15 -9.64 -4.44
C LEU A 47 -6.65 -9.41 -4.52
N LEU A 48 -6.26 -8.47 -5.39
CA LEU A 48 -4.87 -8.08 -5.61
C LEU A 48 -4.49 -6.92 -4.69
N TYR A 49 -3.43 -7.12 -3.92
CA TYR A 49 -2.81 -6.07 -3.13
C TYR A 49 -1.58 -5.53 -3.85
N MET A 50 -1.40 -4.21 -3.83
CA MET A 50 -0.30 -3.52 -4.49
C MET A 50 0.33 -2.49 -3.57
N GLY A 51 1.65 -2.57 -3.36
CA GLY A 51 2.42 -1.56 -2.66
C GLY A 51 2.83 -0.45 -3.61
N ALA A 52 2.33 0.76 -3.39
CA ALA A 52 2.70 1.96 -4.12
C ALA A 52 3.50 2.89 -3.20
N ALA A 53 4.71 3.24 -3.58
CA ALA A 53 5.54 4.15 -2.80
C ALA A 53 5.07 5.60 -2.90
N ASP A 54 5.67 6.50 -2.13
CA ASP A 54 5.24 7.91 -1.99
C ASP A 54 5.46 8.79 -3.23
N GLY A 55 6.06 8.24 -4.27
CA GLY A 55 6.31 8.94 -5.53
C GLY A 55 7.72 9.47 -5.67
N GLY A 56 8.53 9.39 -4.63
CA GLY A 56 9.97 9.66 -4.66
C GLY A 56 10.40 10.97 -4.03
N ASP A 57 11.72 11.20 -4.11
CA ASP A 57 12.45 12.30 -3.48
C ASP A 57 12.50 12.21 -1.94
N GLY A 58 13.18 13.15 -1.28
CA GLY A 58 13.36 13.16 0.17
C GLY A 58 12.16 13.78 0.90
N GLY A 59 11.61 13.06 1.88
CA GLY A 59 10.58 13.60 2.78
C GLY A 59 9.19 13.74 2.16
N ASP A 60 8.90 13.09 1.04
CA ASP A 60 7.60 13.19 0.34
C ASP A 60 7.19 14.66 0.11
N PRO A 61 7.94 15.42 -0.72
CA PRO A 61 7.73 16.86 -0.86
C PRO A 61 6.38 17.23 -1.46
N LEU A 62 5.70 16.28 -2.09
CA LEU A 62 4.36 16.46 -2.65
C LEU A 62 3.25 16.04 -1.68
N ASN A 63 3.62 15.54 -0.48
CA ASN A 63 2.69 15.06 0.55
C ASN A 63 1.69 14.02 0.03
N LEU A 64 2.15 13.11 -0.82
CA LEU A 64 1.30 12.12 -1.47
C LEU A 64 0.93 10.97 -0.53
N ALA A 65 1.83 10.60 0.40
CA ALA A 65 1.58 9.49 1.32
C ALA A 65 0.38 9.74 2.24
N GLN A 66 0.17 10.99 2.68
CA GLN A 66 -0.97 11.40 3.51
C GLN A 66 -2.19 11.86 2.70
N ASN A 67 -2.07 12.02 1.39
CA ASN A 67 -3.17 12.46 0.54
C ASN A 67 -4.06 11.26 0.15
N PRO A 68 -5.32 11.17 0.60
CA PRO A 68 -6.22 10.07 0.25
C PRO A 68 -6.68 10.10 -1.23
N GLY A 69 -6.50 11.22 -1.92
CA GLY A 69 -6.77 11.35 -3.37
C GLY A 69 -5.62 10.86 -4.25
N SER A 70 -4.56 10.33 -3.64
CA SER A 70 -3.37 9.84 -4.34
C SER A 70 -3.20 8.34 -4.15
N ALA A 71 -2.77 7.65 -5.21
CA ALA A 71 -2.39 6.24 -5.14
C ALA A 71 -1.00 6.03 -4.49
N PHE A 72 -0.22 7.09 -4.31
CA PHE A 72 1.15 7.02 -3.79
C PHE A 72 1.19 6.95 -2.27
N GLY A 73 2.17 6.21 -1.73
CA GLY A 73 2.33 5.99 -0.29
C GLY A 73 1.23 5.09 0.30
N LYS A 74 0.81 4.07 -0.44
CA LYS A 74 -0.37 3.24 -0.13
C LYS A 74 -0.09 1.75 -0.26
N ILE A 75 -0.88 0.97 0.46
CA ILE A 75 -1.29 -0.36 0.00
C ILE A 75 -2.65 -0.19 -0.66
N LEU A 76 -2.76 -0.53 -1.92
CA LEU A 76 -4.02 -0.57 -2.66
C LEU A 76 -4.55 -2.00 -2.70
N ARG A 77 -5.89 -2.17 -2.69
CA ARG A 77 -6.55 -3.47 -2.84
C ARG A 77 -7.61 -3.40 -3.92
N LEU A 78 -7.48 -4.26 -4.92
CA LEU A 78 -8.26 -4.27 -6.15
C LEU A 78 -8.89 -5.64 -6.38
N ASP A 79 -10.04 -5.68 -7.05
CA ASP A 79 -10.59 -6.89 -7.65
C ASP A 79 -10.19 -6.92 -9.15
N PRO A 80 -9.24 -7.76 -9.56
CA PRO A 80 -8.81 -7.81 -10.96
C PRO A 80 -9.90 -8.26 -11.93
N LEU A 81 -10.99 -8.87 -11.44
CA LEU A 81 -12.09 -9.36 -12.26
C LEU A 81 -13.31 -8.44 -12.22
N GLY A 82 -13.31 -7.43 -11.35
CA GLY A 82 -14.35 -6.43 -11.25
C GLY A 82 -14.28 -5.36 -12.35
N SER A 83 -15.24 -4.41 -12.33
CA SER A 83 -15.33 -3.36 -13.36
C SER A 83 -15.96 -2.06 -12.85
N ASN A 84 -16.03 -1.85 -11.53
CA ASN A 84 -16.65 -0.65 -10.96
C ASN A 84 -15.66 0.48 -10.66
N SER A 85 -14.38 0.34 -11.06
CA SER A 85 -13.41 1.42 -11.02
C SER A 85 -13.69 2.51 -12.05
N THR A 86 -13.06 3.67 -11.91
CA THR A 86 -13.26 4.81 -12.83
C THR A 86 -12.92 4.48 -14.27
N ASN A 87 -11.92 3.64 -14.54
CA ASN A 87 -11.54 3.21 -15.89
C ASN A 87 -12.28 1.94 -16.35
N GLY A 88 -13.03 1.28 -15.46
CA GLY A 88 -13.79 0.06 -15.76
C GLY A 88 -12.95 -1.21 -15.89
N GLU A 89 -11.64 -1.14 -15.65
CA GLU A 89 -10.70 -2.25 -15.88
C GLU A 89 -10.48 -3.14 -14.66
N TYR A 90 -10.96 -2.74 -13.49
CA TYR A 90 -10.91 -3.52 -12.25
C TYR A 90 -12.08 -3.14 -11.34
N GLY A 91 -12.26 -3.88 -10.27
CA GLY A 91 -13.23 -3.57 -9.23
C GLY A 91 -12.58 -2.95 -7.99
N ILE A 92 -13.36 -2.08 -7.32
CA ILE A 92 -13.07 -1.61 -5.99
C ILE A 92 -13.88 -2.48 -5.02
N PRO A 93 -13.24 -3.31 -4.16
CA PRO A 93 -13.95 -4.12 -3.18
C PRO A 93 -14.80 -3.26 -2.26
N ALA A 94 -16.06 -3.64 -2.05
CA ALA A 94 -17.02 -2.86 -1.27
C ALA A 94 -16.64 -2.74 0.23
N ASP A 95 -15.80 -3.66 0.71
CA ASP A 95 -15.25 -3.69 2.05
C ASP A 95 -13.88 -3.02 2.18
N ASN A 96 -13.38 -2.35 1.12
CA ASN A 96 -12.26 -1.44 1.25
C ASN A 96 -12.62 -0.30 2.21
N PRO A 97 -11.69 0.12 3.08
CA PRO A 97 -11.96 1.10 4.14
C PRO A 97 -12.55 2.42 3.64
N PHE A 98 -12.18 2.83 2.44
CA PHE A 98 -12.56 4.11 1.85
C PHE A 98 -13.54 3.97 0.68
N ALA A 99 -13.96 2.75 0.30
CA ALA A 99 -14.85 2.53 -0.84
C ALA A 99 -16.21 3.26 -0.74
N ASN A 100 -16.64 3.54 0.48
CA ASN A 100 -17.96 4.12 0.76
C ASN A 100 -17.90 5.37 1.67
N ASP A 101 -16.76 6.06 1.75
CA ASP A 101 -16.61 7.24 2.61
C ASP A 101 -17.36 8.49 2.09
N ARG A 102 -17.90 8.41 0.87
CA ARG A 102 -18.64 9.48 0.16
C ARG A 102 -17.84 10.75 -0.11
N ASN A 103 -16.52 10.71 0.08
CA ASN A 103 -15.64 11.79 -0.31
C ASN A 103 -15.14 11.53 -1.73
N PRO A 104 -15.51 12.35 -2.73
CA PRO A 104 -15.07 12.14 -4.12
C PRO A 104 -13.57 12.32 -4.31
N ASP A 105 -12.89 12.94 -3.34
CA ASP A 105 -11.46 13.17 -3.38
C ASP A 105 -10.66 12.03 -2.74
N THR A 106 -11.32 10.95 -2.30
CA THR A 106 -10.68 9.76 -1.72
C THR A 106 -10.73 8.58 -2.69
N LEU A 107 -9.60 7.91 -2.88
CA LEU A 107 -9.53 6.70 -3.69
C LEU A 107 -10.08 5.50 -2.90
N GLY A 108 -11.12 4.88 -3.43
CA GLY A 108 -11.74 3.68 -2.83
C GLY A 108 -10.84 2.44 -2.84
N GLU A 109 -9.79 2.47 -3.64
CA GLU A 109 -8.77 1.42 -3.74
C GLU A 109 -7.86 1.31 -2.53
N ILE A 110 -7.81 2.33 -1.69
CA ILE A 110 -6.88 2.40 -0.55
C ILE A 110 -7.25 1.35 0.49
N TYR A 111 -6.29 0.47 0.83
CA TYR A 111 -6.35 -0.45 1.96
C TYR A 111 -5.65 0.13 3.19
N ALA A 112 -4.46 0.73 3.00
CA ALA A 112 -3.72 1.46 4.03
C ALA A 112 -2.94 2.62 3.40
N LEU A 113 -2.59 3.63 4.19
CA LEU A 113 -1.87 4.83 3.72
C LEU A 113 -0.73 5.21 4.66
N GLY A 114 0.05 6.23 4.28
CA GLY A 114 1.14 6.72 5.08
C GLY A 114 2.38 5.83 5.03
N LEU A 115 2.71 5.30 3.85
CA LEU A 115 3.91 4.53 3.60
C LEU A 115 4.89 5.33 2.73
N ARG A 116 6.19 5.07 2.93
CA ARG A 116 7.23 5.71 2.12
C ARG A 116 7.56 4.91 0.88
N ASN A 117 8.08 3.72 1.06
CA ASN A 117 8.48 2.84 -0.04
C ASN A 117 8.26 1.37 0.33
N PRO A 118 6.99 0.91 0.35
CA PRO A 118 6.63 -0.44 0.75
C PRO A 118 7.15 -1.46 -0.26
N GLN A 119 8.30 -2.03 0.04
CA GLN A 119 9.02 -2.92 -0.86
C GLN A 119 8.50 -4.35 -0.83
N ARG A 120 8.02 -4.80 0.33
CA ARG A 120 7.49 -6.15 0.50
C ARG A 120 6.40 -6.15 1.57
N PHE A 121 5.39 -6.95 1.36
CA PHE A 121 4.42 -7.31 2.38
C PHE A 121 4.04 -8.78 2.25
N ASN A 122 3.59 -9.36 3.33
CA ASN A 122 3.12 -10.75 3.35
C ASN A 122 2.20 -10.96 4.55
N TRP A 123 1.53 -12.10 4.56
CA TRP A 123 0.66 -12.51 5.66
C TRP A 123 1.33 -13.59 6.51
N ASP A 124 1.27 -13.41 7.82
CA ASP A 124 1.67 -14.43 8.77
C ASP A 124 0.67 -15.59 8.74
N SER A 125 1.15 -16.77 8.41
CA SER A 125 0.31 -17.97 8.27
C SER A 125 -0.33 -18.45 9.58
N ALA A 126 0.20 -18.03 10.73
CA ALA A 126 -0.33 -18.42 12.03
C ALA A 126 -1.47 -17.51 12.51
N THR A 127 -1.40 -16.22 12.17
CA THR A 127 -2.33 -15.19 12.68
C THR A 127 -3.22 -14.59 11.61
N GLY A 128 -2.85 -14.71 10.33
CA GLY A 128 -3.51 -14.02 9.22
C GLY A 128 -3.16 -12.53 9.13
N ASN A 129 -2.29 -12.03 9.98
CA ASN A 129 -1.90 -10.62 9.98
C ASN A 129 -1.01 -10.28 8.78
N MET A 130 -1.27 -9.14 8.15
CA MET A 130 -0.40 -8.59 7.12
C MET A 130 0.70 -7.75 7.75
N PHE A 131 1.94 -7.96 7.31
CA PHE A 131 3.09 -7.14 7.64
C PHE A 131 3.68 -6.52 6.37
N VAL A 132 4.09 -5.26 6.46
CA VAL A 132 4.78 -4.53 5.39
C VAL A 132 6.18 -4.14 5.85
N ALA A 133 7.17 -4.36 4.98
CA ALA A 133 8.50 -3.79 5.11
C ALA A 133 8.54 -2.49 4.30
N ASP A 134 8.70 -1.39 4.99
CA ASP A 134 8.71 -0.04 4.44
C ASP A 134 10.09 0.59 4.61
N ILE A 135 10.71 1.00 3.52
CA ILE A 135 12.03 1.60 3.54
C ILE A 135 11.94 3.03 4.05
N GLY A 136 12.60 3.29 5.18
CA GLY A 136 12.67 4.60 5.79
C GLY A 136 13.52 5.62 5.02
N GLN A 137 13.54 6.86 5.50
CA GLN A 137 14.29 7.94 4.84
C GLN A 137 15.79 7.80 5.11
N GLU A 138 16.21 7.87 6.37
CA GLU A 138 17.63 7.80 6.73
C GLU A 138 17.87 7.16 8.10
N SER A 139 16.87 7.10 8.95
CA SER A 139 17.09 6.77 10.36
C SER A 139 16.43 5.49 10.81
N VAL A 140 15.28 5.13 10.27
CA VAL A 140 14.50 3.97 10.74
C VAL A 140 13.96 3.17 9.57
N GLU A 141 14.31 1.88 9.52
CA GLU A 141 13.64 0.90 8.69
C GLU A 141 12.46 0.31 9.45
N GLU A 142 11.35 0.02 8.75
CA GLU A 142 10.11 -0.35 9.40
C GLU A 142 9.59 -1.71 8.95
N VAL A 143 9.10 -2.48 9.92
CA VAL A 143 8.20 -3.61 9.66
C VAL A 143 6.93 -3.35 10.46
N SER A 144 5.85 -3.05 9.76
CA SER A 144 4.62 -2.61 10.38
C SER A 144 3.49 -3.60 10.17
N LEU A 145 2.66 -3.80 11.21
CA LEU A 145 1.38 -4.49 11.10
C LEU A 145 0.40 -3.61 10.33
N VAL A 146 -0.19 -4.17 9.27
CA VAL A 146 -1.15 -3.46 8.42
C VAL A 146 -2.56 -3.99 8.67
N THR A 147 -3.46 -3.09 9.01
CA THR A 147 -4.89 -3.36 9.06
C THR A 147 -5.64 -2.47 8.08
N ALA A 148 -6.84 -2.88 7.71
CA ALA A 148 -7.70 -2.08 6.83
C ALA A 148 -7.91 -0.68 7.40
N GLY A 149 -7.64 0.37 6.62
CA GLY A 149 -7.75 1.77 7.02
C GLY A 149 -6.58 2.32 7.83
N ALA A 150 -5.53 1.54 8.08
CA ALA A 150 -4.38 2.00 8.84
C ALA A 150 -3.68 3.18 8.15
N ASN A 151 -3.26 4.17 8.94
CA ASN A 151 -2.30 5.19 8.55
C ASN A 151 -0.98 4.92 9.26
N LEU A 152 0.05 4.53 8.51
CA LEU A 152 1.35 4.14 9.06
C LEU A 152 2.26 5.34 9.40
N GLY A 153 1.86 6.53 8.95
CA GLY A 153 2.40 7.77 9.52
C GLY A 153 3.32 8.58 8.62
N TRP A 154 3.94 7.97 7.60
CA TRP A 154 4.75 8.74 6.65
C TRP A 154 3.90 9.80 5.93
N ASN A 155 4.31 11.05 5.78
CA ASN A 155 5.64 11.66 6.05
C ASN A 155 5.69 12.46 7.38
N ASN A 156 4.74 12.26 8.28
CA ASN A 156 4.78 12.90 9.61
C ASN A 156 5.64 12.12 10.60
N TRP A 157 5.84 10.84 10.34
CA TRP A 157 6.55 9.90 11.19
C TRP A 157 7.49 9.03 10.38
N GLU A 158 8.65 8.72 10.94
CA GLU A 158 9.57 7.67 10.51
C GLU A 158 9.73 6.71 11.70
N GLY A 159 9.20 5.50 11.62
CA GLY A 159 9.00 4.64 12.77
C GLY A 159 8.09 5.28 13.82
N SER A 160 8.51 5.23 15.07
CA SER A 160 7.83 5.88 16.20
C SER A 160 8.27 7.33 16.44
N PHE A 161 9.05 7.89 15.54
CA PHE A 161 9.64 9.22 15.71
C PHE A 161 9.02 10.23 14.77
N GLY A 162 8.82 11.46 15.25
CA GLY A 162 8.36 12.55 14.39
C GLY A 162 9.40 12.88 13.31
N PHE A 163 8.98 12.94 12.08
CA PHE A 163 9.82 13.30 10.95
C PHE A 163 9.66 14.80 10.64
N PHE A 164 10.76 15.51 10.50
CA PHE A 164 10.77 16.95 10.27
C PHE A 164 11.57 17.33 9.02
N GLY A 165 10.85 17.71 7.99
CA GLY A 165 11.41 18.28 6.78
C GLY A 165 12.10 17.29 5.84
N THR A 166 12.59 17.81 4.73
CA THR A 166 13.18 17.05 3.63
C THR A 166 14.58 16.48 3.91
N GLN A 167 15.14 16.76 5.10
CA GLN A 167 16.53 16.42 5.44
C GLN A 167 16.64 15.24 6.44
N GLY A 168 15.58 14.46 6.62
CA GLY A 168 15.66 13.24 7.43
C GLY A 168 15.89 13.49 8.92
N VAL A 169 15.54 14.67 9.44
CA VAL A 169 15.67 14.94 10.88
C VAL A 169 14.55 14.28 11.62
N VAL A 170 14.88 13.22 12.34
CA VAL A 170 13.95 12.49 13.19
C VAL A 170 14.09 13.01 14.63
N SER A 171 12.97 13.33 15.27
CA SER A 171 12.99 13.61 16.72
C SER A 171 13.21 12.32 17.47
N LEU A 172 14.30 12.25 18.25
CA LEU A 172 14.56 11.12 19.13
C LEU A 172 13.61 11.06 20.34
N ALA A 173 12.79 12.09 20.57
CA ALA A 173 11.69 12.00 21.50
C ALA A 173 10.59 11.15 20.87
N ASN A 174 10.15 10.09 21.54
CA ASN A 174 9.04 9.26 21.08
C ASN A 174 7.69 9.93 21.44
N PRO A 175 7.14 10.79 20.56
CA PRO A 175 5.91 11.52 20.88
C PRO A 175 4.64 10.66 20.73
N ARG A 176 4.72 9.48 20.12
CA ARG A 176 3.60 8.55 20.04
C ARG A 176 3.34 7.83 21.36
N GLY A 177 4.32 7.77 22.25
CA GLY A 177 4.21 6.99 23.46
C GLY A 177 4.15 5.48 23.24
N ASP A 178 4.49 5.04 22.04
CA ASP A 178 4.55 3.62 21.70
C ASP A 178 5.63 2.92 22.52
N ALA A 179 5.42 1.67 22.85
CA ALA A 179 6.45 0.87 23.52
C ALA A 179 7.69 0.84 22.62
N GLN A 180 8.80 1.37 23.11
CA GLN A 180 10.07 1.23 22.42
C GLN A 180 10.42 -0.25 22.36
N MET A 181 10.65 -0.78 21.17
CA MET A 181 11.35 -2.03 21.04
C MET A 181 12.81 -1.78 21.42
N THR A 182 13.22 -2.32 22.53
CA THR A 182 14.61 -2.33 23.02
C THR A 182 15.32 -3.57 22.50
#